data_2c70354841e9c3e9bd3030781978a810
#
_entry.id   2c70354841e9c3e9bd3030781978a810
#
_cell.length_a   1.000
_cell.length_b   1.000
_cell.length_c   1.000
_cell.angle_alpha   90.00
_cell.angle_beta   90.00
_cell.angle_gamma   90.00
#
_symmetry.space_group_name_H-M   'P 1'
#
loop_
_entity.id
_entity.type
_entity.pdbx_description
1 polymer ?
#
loop_
_entity_poly.entity_id
_entity_poly.type
_entity_poly.pdbx_seq_one_letter_code
_entity_poly.pdbx_strand_id
1 'polypeptide(L)'
;MRRALLLLLTALMLASAALAAPAGSLGMQLDSILSCVPGAQECDLGDLAADAARAQTGADCALIPAGLLQNDLPAGPLTDADIARSVGECALVTAALSPAQLFALLETALDSIQIDAENDRYLPEASASDGFLQLSGLSMTVDVTAPAGARVYKLALSGGTKLSREDAAPLLTVAAPAALLPDGTDGGLTLRAALSGYLTENDVTELAAGRIRMIGTADAALTRAFPRWAILAVMAVIAAFCIFFRGKERASRPFRPIREGEFRKPY
;
A
#
# COMPACT_ATOMS: atom_id res chain seq x y z
N MET A 1 -13.16 -58.83 -4.93
CA MET A 1 -11.90 -58.11 -5.20
C MET A 1 -12.15 -56.70 -5.78
N ARG A 2 -12.91 -56.52 -6.86
CA ARG A 2 -13.15 -55.16 -7.47
C ARG A 2 -13.82 -54.13 -6.50
N ARG A 3 -14.77 -54.58 -5.65
CA ARG A 3 -15.43 -53.66 -4.68
C ARG A 3 -14.51 -53.25 -3.53
N ALA A 4 -13.61 -54.12 -3.08
CA ALA A 4 -12.62 -53.80 -2.06
C ALA A 4 -11.54 -52.86 -2.59
N LEU A 5 -11.14 -52.96 -3.87
CA LEU A 5 -10.20 -52.06 -4.50
C LEU A 5 -10.81 -50.66 -4.72
N LEU A 6 -12.11 -50.59 -5.06
CA LEU A 6 -12.81 -49.31 -5.21
C LEU A 6 -12.91 -48.57 -3.87
N LEU A 7 -13.23 -49.27 -2.79
CA LEU A 7 -13.29 -48.72 -1.44
C LEU A 7 -11.91 -48.26 -0.95
N LEU A 8 -10.85 -48.98 -1.31
CA LEU A 8 -9.49 -48.57 -0.96
C LEU A 8 -9.05 -47.34 -1.73
N LEU A 9 -9.40 -47.22 -3.03
CA LEU A 9 -9.14 -46.03 -3.85
C LEU A 9 -9.92 -44.84 -3.40
N THR A 10 -11.18 -44.99 -3.01
CA THR A 10 -11.96 -43.85 -2.47
C THR A 10 -11.48 -43.43 -1.08
N ALA A 11 -11.04 -44.35 -0.23
CA ALA A 11 -10.43 -44.04 1.06
C ALA A 11 -9.06 -43.34 0.87
N LEU A 12 -8.28 -43.73 -0.12
CA LEU A 12 -7.00 -43.08 -0.45
C LEU A 12 -7.20 -41.67 -1.03
N MET A 13 -8.24 -41.44 -1.83
CA MET A 13 -8.61 -40.13 -2.33
C MET A 13 -9.18 -39.21 -1.24
N LEU A 14 -9.94 -39.76 -0.28
CA LEU A 14 -10.40 -39.02 0.90
C LEU A 14 -9.25 -38.73 1.88
N ALA A 15 -8.26 -39.64 2.01
CA ALA A 15 -7.09 -39.41 2.85
C ALA A 15 -6.14 -38.35 2.26
N SER A 16 -6.04 -38.25 0.91
CA SER A 16 -5.26 -37.18 0.29
C SER A 16 -5.92 -35.81 0.34
N ALA A 17 -7.26 -35.75 0.45
CA ALA A 17 -7.98 -34.50 0.72
C ALA A 17 -7.88 -34.07 2.19
N ALA A 18 -7.66 -35.00 3.12
CA ALA A 18 -7.49 -34.72 4.54
C ALA A 18 -6.04 -34.37 4.94
N LEU A 19 -5.07 -34.50 4.03
CA LEU A 19 -3.67 -34.15 4.31
C LEU A 19 -3.27 -32.74 3.86
N ALA A 20 -4.19 -31.99 3.24
CA ALA A 20 -4.12 -30.55 3.24
C ALA A 20 -4.77 -30.04 4.55
N ALA A 21 -4.11 -30.33 5.68
CA ALA A 21 -4.36 -29.51 6.85
C ALA A 21 -4.17 -28.06 6.41
N PRO A 22 -5.12 -27.15 6.68
CA PRO A 22 -4.87 -25.74 6.44
C PRO A 22 -3.61 -25.43 7.25
N ALA A 23 -2.53 -25.11 6.58
CA ALA A 23 -1.44 -24.39 7.17
C ALA A 23 -2.13 -23.23 7.88
N GLY A 24 -2.03 -23.18 9.21
CA GLY A 24 -2.86 -22.47 10.13
C GLY A 24 -3.70 -21.37 9.49
N SER A 25 -5.01 -21.46 9.57
CA SER A 25 -5.83 -20.29 9.32
C SER A 25 -5.34 -19.27 10.35
N LEU A 26 -4.56 -18.32 9.92
CA LEU A 26 -4.34 -17.11 10.68
C LEU A 26 -5.75 -16.67 11.05
N GLY A 27 -6.04 -16.48 12.33
CA GLY A 27 -7.37 -16.07 12.79
C GLY A 27 -7.75 -14.68 12.29
N MET A 28 -7.28 -14.31 11.12
CA MET A 28 -7.30 -12.99 10.53
C MET A 28 -8.15 -12.94 9.31
N GLN A 29 -8.87 -11.87 9.26
CA GLN A 29 -9.68 -11.50 8.14
C GLN A 29 -9.33 -10.04 7.79
N LEU A 30 -8.94 -9.79 6.56
CA LEU A 30 -8.81 -8.43 6.05
C LEU A 30 -10.17 -7.95 5.54
N ASP A 31 -10.55 -6.74 5.92
CA ASP A 31 -11.79 -6.11 5.45
C ASP A 31 -11.70 -5.70 3.99
N SER A 32 -10.51 -5.45 3.48
CA SER A 32 -10.26 -5.02 2.10
C SER A 32 -9.02 -5.70 1.52
N ILE A 33 -8.93 -5.71 0.18
CA ILE A 33 -7.73 -6.13 -0.53
C ILE A 33 -6.63 -5.11 -0.27
N LEU A 34 -5.42 -5.60 0.06
CA LEU A 34 -4.22 -4.78 0.14
C LEU A 34 -3.42 -4.91 -1.16
N SER A 35 -3.29 -3.81 -1.87
CA SER A 35 -2.72 -3.80 -3.21
C SER A 35 -1.20 -3.81 -3.21
N CYS A 36 -0.65 -4.64 -4.11
CA CYS A 36 0.72 -4.60 -4.56
C CYS A 36 0.77 -3.76 -5.84
N VAL A 37 1.11 -2.49 -5.73
CA VAL A 37 1.15 -1.59 -6.89
C VAL A 37 2.54 -1.65 -7.53
N PRO A 38 2.65 -1.97 -8.83
CA PRO A 38 3.93 -1.98 -9.52
C PRO A 38 4.52 -0.57 -9.63
N GLY A 39 5.86 -0.52 -9.65
CA GLY A 39 6.57 0.73 -9.84
C GLY A 39 7.15 1.33 -8.56
N ALA A 40 7.80 2.49 -8.71
CA ALA A 40 8.43 3.19 -7.60
C ALA A 40 7.42 4.08 -6.88
N GLN A 41 6.51 3.47 -6.14
CA GLN A 41 5.48 4.16 -5.36
C GLN A 41 5.10 3.38 -4.10
N GLU A 42 4.55 4.09 -3.12
CA GLU A 42 4.01 3.51 -1.90
C GLU A 42 2.78 2.65 -2.19
N CYS A 43 2.63 1.53 -1.50
CA CYS A 43 1.44 0.68 -1.61
C CYS A 43 1.08 0.02 -0.27
N ASP A 44 -0.20 -0.30 -0.10
CA ASP A 44 -0.76 -0.80 1.16
C ASP A 44 -0.10 -2.10 1.63
N LEU A 45 0.15 -3.05 0.70
CA LEU A 45 0.83 -4.30 1.04
C LEU A 45 2.28 -4.06 1.46
N GLY A 46 2.95 -3.08 0.84
CA GLY A 46 4.31 -2.68 1.18
C GLY A 46 4.39 -2.08 2.58
N ASP A 47 3.43 -1.21 2.92
CA ASP A 47 3.32 -0.62 4.23
C ASP A 47 3.09 -1.68 5.31
N LEU A 48 2.20 -2.64 5.06
CA LEU A 48 1.94 -3.75 5.96
C LEU A 48 3.19 -4.64 6.15
N ALA A 49 3.87 -4.99 5.06
CA ALA A 49 5.07 -5.83 5.12
C ALA A 49 6.21 -5.14 5.90
N ALA A 50 6.36 -3.82 5.73
CA ALA A 50 7.33 -3.03 6.47
C ALA A 50 6.94 -2.90 7.96
N ASP A 51 5.66 -2.72 8.28
CA ASP A 51 5.17 -2.69 9.66
C ASP A 51 5.42 -4.01 10.37
N ALA A 52 5.12 -5.12 9.70
CA ALA A 52 5.37 -6.46 10.21
C ALA A 52 6.87 -6.69 10.48
N ALA A 53 7.72 -6.35 9.52
CA ALA A 53 9.17 -6.49 9.68
C ALA A 53 9.67 -5.66 10.87
N ARG A 54 9.24 -4.40 11.00
CA ARG A 54 9.62 -3.52 12.10
C ARG A 54 9.15 -4.05 13.45
N ALA A 55 7.88 -4.44 13.55
CA ALA A 55 7.30 -4.89 14.81
C ALA A 55 7.91 -6.20 15.29
N GLN A 56 8.06 -7.18 14.40
CA GLN A 56 8.56 -8.51 14.75
C GLN A 56 10.07 -8.55 15.02
N THR A 57 10.83 -7.57 14.52
CA THR A 57 12.26 -7.43 14.84
C THR A 57 12.53 -6.48 15.99
N GLY A 58 11.55 -5.67 16.40
CA GLY A 58 11.72 -4.61 17.41
C GLY A 58 12.61 -3.45 16.93
N ALA A 59 12.78 -3.27 15.62
CA ALA A 59 13.62 -2.23 15.04
C ALA A 59 12.94 -0.83 15.13
N ASP A 60 13.75 0.24 15.07
CA ASP A 60 13.26 1.62 15.02
C ASP A 60 12.54 1.89 13.70
N CYS A 61 13.03 1.30 12.60
CA CYS A 61 12.42 1.39 11.28
C CYS A 61 12.68 0.12 10.45
N ALA A 62 11.91 -0.04 9.38
CA ALA A 62 12.08 -1.15 8.46
C ALA A 62 11.99 -0.67 7.00
N LEU A 63 12.72 -1.37 6.12
CA LEU A 63 12.85 -1.10 4.70
C LEU A 63 12.57 -2.38 3.91
N ILE A 64 11.52 -2.41 3.10
CA ILE A 64 11.15 -3.58 2.30
C ILE A 64 11.18 -3.23 0.81
N PRO A 65 12.03 -3.87 0.01
CA PRO A 65 12.06 -3.68 -1.44
C PRO A 65 10.72 -4.07 -2.07
N ALA A 66 10.19 -3.21 -2.94
CA ALA A 66 8.93 -3.45 -3.64
C ALA A 66 8.97 -4.69 -4.53
N GLY A 67 10.14 -5.11 -5.00
CA GLY A 67 10.32 -6.36 -5.76
C GLY A 67 9.98 -7.65 -4.98
N LEU A 68 9.84 -7.56 -3.66
CA LEU A 68 9.35 -8.67 -2.83
C LEU A 68 7.81 -8.74 -2.79
N LEU A 69 7.11 -7.73 -3.27
CA LEU A 69 5.66 -7.68 -3.34
C LEU A 69 5.21 -8.23 -4.70
N GLN A 70 4.57 -9.39 -4.72
CA GLN A 70 4.31 -10.15 -5.94
C GLN A 70 2.86 -10.10 -6.41
N ASN A 71 1.93 -10.17 -5.49
CA ASN A 71 0.49 -10.14 -5.76
C ASN A 71 -0.24 -9.46 -4.60
N ASP A 72 -1.44 -8.97 -4.89
CA ASP A 72 -2.33 -8.43 -3.88
C ASP A 72 -2.63 -9.46 -2.78
N LEU A 73 -2.72 -8.99 -1.55
CA LEU A 73 -3.19 -9.80 -0.44
C LEU A 73 -4.72 -9.72 -0.38
N PRO A 74 -5.44 -10.85 -0.51
CA PRO A 74 -6.88 -10.84 -0.66
C PRO A 74 -7.59 -10.42 0.64
N ALA A 75 -8.79 -9.85 0.51
CA ALA A 75 -9.70 -9.65 1.63
C ALA A 75 -10.26 -10.99 2.12
N GLY A 76 -10.72 -11.02 3.36
CA GLY A 76 -11.30 -12.19 4.00
C GLY A 76 -10.28 -13.01 4.80
N PRO A 77 -10.62 -14.26 5.16
CA PRO A 77 -9.72 -15.13 5.91
C PRO A 77 -8.44 -15.40 5.14
N LEU A 78 -7.30 -15.19 5.79
CA LEU A 78 -5.97 -15.39 5.21
C LEU A 78 -5.39 -16.74 5.59
N THR A 79 -4.60 -17.29 4.68
CA THR A 79 -3.79 -18.50 4.88
C THR A 79 -2.32 -18.20 4.63
N ASP A 80 -1.43 -19.06 5.11
CA ASP A 80 0.02 -18.96 4.78
C ASP A 80 0.27 -19.03 3.27
N ALA A 81 -0.61 -19.72 2.52
CA ALA A 81 -0.52 -19.78 1.07
C ALA A 81 -0.87 -18.42 0.40
N ASP A 82 -1.75 -17.63 1.00
CA ASP A 82 -2.07 -16.28 0.53
C ASP A 82 -0.86 -15.36 0.76
N ILE A 83 -0.27 -15.39 1.94
CA ILE A 83 0.98 -14.68 2.25
C ILE A 83 2.10 -15.09 1.30
N ALA A 84 2.29 -16.40 1.09
CA ALA A 84 3.35 -16.92 0.22
C ALA A 84 3.20 -16.52 -1.25
N ARG A 85 1.97 -16.27 -1.72
CA ARG A 85 1.71 -15.76 -3.07
C ARG A 85 1.92 -14.25 -3.18
N SER A 86 1.64 -13.53 -2.10
CA SER A 86 1.65 -12.07 -2.11
C SER A 86 3.02 -11.49 -1.80
N VAL A 87 3.83 -12.17 -1.01
CA VAL A 87 5.14 -11.68 -0.55
C VAL A 87 6.24 -12.71 -0.81
N GLY A 88 7.36 -12.26 -1.37
CA GLY A 88 8.56 -13.06 -1.59
C GLY A 88 9.21 -13.51 -0.27
N GLU A 89 9.89 -14.67 -0.30
CA GLU A 89 10.60 -15.17 0.86
C GLU A 89 12.00 -14.56 0.94
N CYS A 90 12.35 -14.02 2.08
CA CYS A 90 13.71 -13.55 2.38
C CYS A 90 13.98 -13.58 3.88
N ALA A 91 15.25 -13.74 4.27
CA ALA A 91 15.68 -13.54 5.64
C ALA A 91 15.66 -12.05 5.98
N LEU A 92 15.11 -11.71 7.14
CA LEU A 92 15.17 -10.37 7.73
C LEU A 92 16.36 -10.29 8.68
N VAL A 93 17.11 -9.21 8.52
CA VAL A 93 18.25 -8.89 9.39
C VAL A 93 18.07 -7.51 9.97
N THR A 94 18.78 -7.22 11.06
CA THR A 94 18.81 -5.89 11.67
C THR A 94 20.24 -5.35 11.68
N ALA A 95 20.38 -4.06 11.39
CA ALA A 95 21.65 -3.35 11.48
C ALA A 95 21.48 -1.99 12.14
N ALA A 96 22.51 -1.52 12.83
CA ALA A 96 22.55 -0.17 13.37
C ALA A 96 23.13 0.78 12.31
N LEU A 97 22.30 1.67 11.77
CA LEU A 97 22.67 2.64 10.74
C LEU A 97 22.61 4.07 11.27
N SER A 98 23.58 4.89 10.89
CA SER A 98 23.47 6.34 11.07
C SER A 98 22.45 6.94 10.10
N PRO A 99 21.90 8.14 10.37
CA PRO A 99 21.08 8.85 9.42
C PRO A 99 21.77 9.02 8.05
N ALA A 100 23.06 9.34 8.02
CA ALA A 100 23.85 9.45 6.79
C ALA A 100 23.82 8.16 5.95
N GLN A 101 24.01 6.99 6.58
CA GLN A 101 23.96 5.68 5.92
C GLN A 101 22.54 5.36 5.42
N LEU A 102 21.53 5.70 6.23
CA LEU A 102 20.13 5.51 5.85
C LEU A 102 19.75 6.36 4.63
N PHE A 103 20.19 7.64 4.59
CA PHE A 103 20.02 8.49 3.42
C PHE A 103 20.68 7.90 2.17
N ALA A 104 21.92 7.43 2.28
CA ALA A 104 22.63 6.83 1.15
C ALA A 104 21.89 5.60 0.57
N LEU A 105 21.36 4.77 1.45
CA LEU A 105 20.59 3.58 1.07
C LEU A 105 19.27 3.95 0.38
N LEU A 106 18.53 4.92 0.91
CA LEU A 106 17.30 5.43 0.31
C LEU A 106 17.53 6.11 -1.04
N GLU A 107 18.63 6.88 -1.18
CA GLU A 107 18.98 7.50 -2.46
C GLU A 107 19.25 6.46 -3.54
N THR A 108 19.99 5.39 -3.22
CA THR A 108 20.24 4.29 -4.16
C THR A 108 18.93 3.64 -4.63
N ALA A 109 17.96 3.49 -3.74
CA ALA A 109 16.64 2.95 -4.08
C ALA A 109 15.86 3.86 -5.04
N LEU A 110 16.20 5.14 -5.11
CA LEU A 110 15.54 6.15 -5.95
C LEU A 110 16.27 6.42 -7.27
N ASP A 111 17.41 5.79 -7.53
CA ASP A 111 18.22 6.06 -8.73
C ASP A 111 17.46 5.79 -10.04
N SER A 112 16.54 4.83 -10.04
CA SER A 112 15.76 4.43 -11.21
C SER A 112 14.50 5.26 -11.47
N ILE A 113 14.22 6.29 -10.68
CA ILE A 113 13.06 7.16 -10.87
C ILE A 113 13.12 7.84 -12.24
N GLN A 114 12.00 7.76 -12.97
CA GLN A 114 11.81 8.39 -14.27
C GLN A 114 10.75 9.47 -14.22
N ILE A 115 10.99 10.53 -14.97
CA ILE A 115 10.05 11.63 -15.17
C ILE A 115 9.86 11.87 -16.68
N ASP A 116 8.64 12.21 -17.04
CA ASP A 116 8.32 12.75 -18.36
C ASP A 116 8.51 14.27 -18.29
N ALA A 117 9.66 14.74 -18.77
CA ALA A 117 10.01 16.16 -18.72
C ALA A 117 9.16 17.02 -19.66
N GLU A 118 8.53 16.44 -20.71
CA GLU A 118 7.68 17.16 -21.65
C GLU A 118 6.32 17.49 -21.03
N ASN A 119 5.78 16.57 -20.24
CA ASN A 119 4.49 16.70 -19.61
C ASN A 119 4.58 17.03 -18.11
N ASP A 120 5.77 17.26 -17.57
CA ASP A 120 6.03 17.50 -16.14
C ASP A 120 5.36 16.43 -15.26
N ARG A 121 5.58 15.17 -15.62
CA ARG A 121 4.89 14.04 -14.99
C ARG A 121 5.89 13.02 -14.44
N TYR A 122 5.67 12.58 -13.19
CA TYR A 122 6.35 11.43 -12.61
C TYR A 122 5.78 10.13 -13.19
N LEU A 123 6.66 9.20 -13.57
CA LEU A 123 6.32 7.91 -14.18
C LEU A 123 6.63 6.75 -13.21
N PRO A 124 5.80 6.48 -12.21
CA PRO A 124 6.08 5.42 -11.24
C PRO A 124 6.16 4.04 -11.90
N GLU A 125 5.29 3.75 -12.88
CA GLU A 125 5.24 2.46 -13.58
C GLU A 125 6.44 2.23 -14.51
N ALA A 126 7.04 3.29 -15.04
CA ALA A 126 8.25 3.21 -15.85
C ALA A 126 9.53 3.16 -15.02
N SER A 127 9.46 3.57 -13.75
CA SER A 127 10.57 3.49 -12.80
C SER A 127 10.75 2.04 -12.36
N ALA A 128 12.00 1.56 -12.29
CA ALA A 128 12.25 0.20 -11.83
C ALA A 128 11.80 0.05 -10.37
N SER A 129 10.95 -0.94 -10.11
CA SER A 129 10.31 -1.12 -8.81
C SER A 129 11.10 -2.00 -7.85
N ASP A 130 11.94 -2.92 -8.37
CA ASP A 130 12.54 -3.96 -7.56
C ASP A 130 13.36 -3.42 -6.39
N GLY A 131 14.05 -2.30 -6.59
CA GLY A 131 14.83 -1.62 -5.57
C GLY A 131 14.09 -0.54 -4.77
N PHE A 132 12.88 -0.12 -5.18
CA PHE A 132 12.12 0.88 -4.46
C PHE A 132 11.73 0.38 -3.06
N LEU A 133 11.91 1.21 -2.03
CA LEU A 133 11.75 0.77 -0.64
C LEU A 133 10.45 1.26 -0.04
N GLN A 134 9.65 0.32 0.45
CA GLN A 134 8.52 0.56 1.34
C GLN A 134 9.02 0.77 2.76
N LEU A 135 8.40 1.65 3.51
CA LEU A 135 8.94 2.17 4.77
C LEU A 135 8.04 1.85 5.96
N SER A 136 8.63 1.54 7.11
CA SER A 136 7.97 1.60 8.41
C SER A 136 8.84 2.34 9.43
N GLY A 137 8.21 3.07 10.35
CA GLY A 137 8.92 3.89 11.32
C GLY A 137 9.52 5.19 10.77
N LEU A 138 9.39 5.42 9.46
CA LEU A 138 9.93 6.56 8.72
C LEU A 138 8.87 7.26 7.87
N SER A 139 9.10 8.54 7.60
CA SER A 139 8.43 9.28 6.54
C SER A 139 9.45 9.99 5.66
N MET A 140 9.25 9.94 4.34
CA MET A 140 10.16 10.46 3.34
C MET A 140 9.46 11.40 2.36
N THR A 141 10.11 12.52 2.02
CA THR A 141 9.70 13.36 0.88
C THR A 141 10.78 13.27 -0.18
N VAL A 142 10.39 12.91 -1.39
CA VAL A 142 11.28 12.72 -2.54
C VAL A 142 11.02 13.82 -3.55
N ASP A 143 12.05 14.55 -3.94
CA ASP A 143 12.01 15.45 -5.09
C ASP A 143 12.43 14.66 -6.32
N VAL A 144 11.46 14.28 -7.16
CA VAL A 144 11.71 13.45 -8.34
C VAL A 144 12.48 14.20 -9.44
N THR A 145 12.53 15.54 -9.39
CA THR A 145 13.26 16.37 -10.34
C THR A 145 14.72 16.60 -9.93
N ALA A 146 15.06 16.29 -8.68
CA ALA A 146 16.43 16.39 -8.20
C ALA A 146 17.32 15.31 -8.85
N PRO A 147 18.63 15.59 -9.01
CA PRO A 147 19.56 14.59 -9.53
C PRO A 147 19.65 13.36 -8.61
N ALA A 148 20.02 12.20 -9.18
CA ALA A 148 20.32 11.00 -8.42
C ALA A 148 21.30 11.29 -7.26
N GLY A 149 21.06 10.71 -6.10
CA GLY A 149 21.82 10.97 -4.88
C GLY A 149 21.39 12.23 -4.09
N ALA A 150 20.43 13.02 -4.59
CA ALA A 150 19.89 14.21 -3.93
C ALA A 150 18.34 14.27 -3.93
N ARG A 151 17.68 13.15 -4.18
CA ARG A 151 16.23 13.06 -4.31
C ARG A 151 15.49 13.02 -2.97
N VAL A 152 16.08 12.48 -1.93
CA VAL A 152 15.49 12.50 -0.58
C VAL A 152 15.57 13.91 0.00
N TYR A 153 14.50 14.68 -0.19
CA TYR A 153 14.41 16.07 0.27
C TYR A 153 14.21 16.18 1.79
N LYS A 154 13.43 15.27 2.38
CA LYS A 154 13.21 15.19 3.82
C LYS A 154 13.10 13.74 4.25
N LEU A 155 13.66 13.45 5.40
CA LEU A 155 13.52 12.17 6.10
C LEU A 155 13.22 12.46 7.57
N ALA A 156 12.26 11.75 8.14
CA ALA A 156 11.93 11.86 9.55
C ALA A 156 11.47 10.52 10.10
N LEU A 157 11.68 10.28 11.39
CA LEU A 157 11.04 9.20 12.11
C LEU A 157 9.54 9.45 12.22
N SER A 158 8.75 8.39 12.40
CA SER A 158 7.28 8.49 12.55
C SER A 158 6.87 9.38 13.73
N GLY A 159 7.73 9.54 14.75
CA GLY A 159 7.56 10.50 15.85
C GLY A 159 7.82 11.96 15.49
N GLY A 160 8.10 12.28 14.20
CA GLY A 160 8.33 13.63 13.72
C GLY A 160 9.77 14.15 13.85
N THR A 161 10.69 13.38 14.45
CA THR A 161 12.11 13.73 14.54
C THR A 161 12.74 13.74 13.17
N LYS A 162 13.23 14.89 12.73
CA LYS A 162 13.92 15.04 11.44
C LYS A 162 15.31 14.43 11.51
N LEU A 163 15.70 13.75 10.43
CA LEU A 163 17.03 13.21 10.23
C LEU A 163 17.77 14.06 9.20
N SER A 164 19.09 14.19 9.37
CA SER A 164 19.97 14.92 8.44
C SER A 164 20.97 13.97 7.78
N ARG A 165 21.33 14.28 6.52
CA ARG A 165 22.33 13.52 5.74
C ARG A 165 23.72 13.53 6.38
N GLU A 166 24.01 14.58 7.14
CA GLU A 166 25.32 14.79 7.75
C GLU A 166 25.44 14.10 9.11
N ASP A 167 24.31 13.63 9.68
CA ASP A 167 24.30 13.08 11.02
C ASP A 167 24.88 11.67 11.05
N ALA A 168 25.93 11.50 11.87
CA ALA A 168 26.53 10.21 12.16
C ALA A 168 25.87 9.51 13.38
N ALA A 169 25.01 10.21 14.10
CA ALA A 169 24.30 9.73 15.29
C ALA A 169 22.93 10.45 15.42
N PRO A 170 21.96 9.88 16.18
CA PRO A 170 22.02 8.56 16.80
C PRO A 170 22.03 7.42 15.79
N LEU A 171 22.48 6.24 16.17
CA LEU A 171 22.28 5.04 15.36
C LEU A 171 20.86 4.54 15.52
N LEU A 172 20.26 4.18 14.41
CA LEU A 172 18.90 3.61 14.32
C LEU A 172 19.01 2.12 14.01
N THR A 173 18.28 1.30 14.73
CA THR A 173 18.13 -0.11 14.36
C THR A 173 17.19 -0.23 13.17
N VAL A 174 17.71 -0.70 12.06
CA VAL A 174 16.99 -0.85 10.80
C VAL A 174 16.78 -2.32 10.51
N ALA A 175 15.53 -2.73 10.26
CA ALA A 175 15.20 -4.06 9.76
C ALA A 175 15.06 -4.05 8.25
N ALA A 176 15.67 -5.00 7.55
CA ALA A 176 15.53 -5.15 6.11
C ALA A 176 15.90 -6.58 5.67
N PRO A 177 15.62 -6.96 4.40
CA PRO A 177 16.15 -8.19 3.85
C PRO A 177 17.68 -8.23 3.88
N ALA A 178 18.25 -9.42 4.12
CA ALA A 178 19.71 -9.62 4.17
C ALA A 178 20.44 -9.16 2.90
N ALA A 179 19.77 -9.20 1.75
CA ALA A 179 20.32 -8.68 0.49
C ALA A 179 20.54 -7.15 0.53
N LEU A 180 19.75 -6.42 1.30
CA LEU A 180 19.87 -4.96 1.45
C LEU A 180 20.87 -4.58 2.54
N LEU A 181 21.00 -5.39 3.58
CA LEU A 181 21.89 -5.20 4.73
C LEU A 181 22.76 -6.44 4.93
N PRO A 182 23.77 -6.69 4.07
CA PRO A 182 24.54 -7.94 4.11
C PRO A 182 25.32 -8.16 5.41
N ASP A 183 25.68 -7.09 6.12
CA ASP A 183 26.39 -7.14 7.40
C ASP A 183 25.42 -7.13 8.60
N GLY A 184 24.10 -7.25 8.35
CA GLY A 184 23.08 -7.25 9.40
C GLY A 184 23.10 -8.54 10.23
N THR A 185 22.59 -8.42 11.46
CA THR A 185 22.42 -9.58 12.35
C THR A 185 21.14 -10.33 11.96
N ASP A 186 21.30 -11.62 11.63
CA ASP A 186 20.19 -12.52 11.35
C ASP A 186 19.62 -13.08 12.66
N GLY A 187 18.35 -12.78 12.92
CA GLY A 187 17.57 -13.31 14.04
C GLY A 187 16.81 -14.60 13.72
N GLY A 188 17.00 -15.18 12.54
CA GLY A 188 16.26 -16.37 12.07
C GLY A 188 14.83 -16.08 11.66
N LEU A 189 14.46 -14.82 11.45
CA LEU A 189 13.13 -14.39 11.04
C LEU A 189 13.08 -14.17 9.52
N THR A 190 12.03 -14.66 8.87
CA THR A 190 11.78 -14.37 7.45
C THR A 190 10.65 -13.36 7.30
N LEU A 191 10.59 -12.67 6.14
CA LEU A 191 9.54 -11.68 5.88
C LEU A 191 8.14 -12.29 5.95
N ARG A 192 7.96 -13.50 5.42
CA ARG A 192 6.66 -14.21 5.50
C ARG A 192 6.30 -14.57 6.93
N ALA A 193 7.25 -15.05 7.72
CA ALA A 193 7.04 -15.34 9.14
C ALA A 193 6.72 -14.07 9.94
N ALA A 194 7.41 -12.97 9.65
CA ALA A 194 7.12 -11.67 10.27
C ALA A 194 5.71 -11.21 9.94
N LEU A 195 5.30 -11.29 8.67
CA LEU A 195 3.96 -10.90 8.23
C LEU A 195 2.87 -11.78 8.87
N SER A 196 3.06 -13.11 8.87
CA SER A 196 2.14 -14.06 9.49
C SER A 196 2.00 -13.80 11.00
N GLY A 197 3.11 -13.61 11.71
CA GLY A 197 3.12 -13.29 13.15
C GLY A 197 2.42 -11.97 13.44
N TYR A 198 2.76 -10.91 12.71
CA TYR A 198 2.16 -9.59 12.89
C TYR A 198 0.65 -9.63 12.69
N LEU A 199 0.21 -10.28 11.63
CA LEU A 199 -1.18 -10.44 11.31
C LEU A 199 -1.94 -11.31 12.34
N THR A 200 -1.33 -12.23 13.03
CA THR A 200 -1.93 -13.03 14.11
C THR A 200 -2.09 -12.22 15.41
N GLU A 201 -1.19 -11.26 15.64
CA GLU A 201 -1.13 -10.47 16.87
C GLU A 201 -1.90 -9.15 16.78
N ASN A 202 -2.18 -8.67 15.56
CA ASN A 202 -2.76 -7.35 15.33
C ASN A 202 -4.00 -7.42 14.45
N ASP A 203 -5.02 -6.68 14.84
CA ASP A 203 -6.21 -6.45 14.04
C ASP A 203 -5.91 -5.29 13.07
N VAL A 204 -5.65 -5.60 11.80
CA VAL A 204 -5.25 -4.61 10.80
C VAL A 204 -6.50 -4.04 10.13
N THR A 205 -7.04 -2.98 10.69
CA THR A 205 -8.22 -2.28 10.17
C THR A 205 -7.84 -1.06 9.33
N GLU A 206 -6.71 -0.41 9.66
CA GLU A 206 -6.20 0.76 8.95
C GLU A 206 -4.67 0.70 8.84
N LEU A 207 -4.14 1.07 7.68
CA LEU A 207 -2.71 1.26 7.46
C LEU A 207 -2.41 2.76 7.40
N ALA A 208 -1.33 3.17 8.06
CA ALA A 208 -0.83 4.53 7.95
C ALA A 208 -0.25 4.73 6.55
N ALA A 209 -0.96 5.46 5.70
CA ALA A 209 -0.53 5.82 4.35
C ALA A 209 0.17 7.18 4.31
N GLY A 210 0.88 7.47 3.23
CA GLY A 210 1.55 8.75 2.99
C GLY A 210 2.91 8.86 3.67
N ARG A 211 3.57 7.73 3.86
CA ARG A 211 4.96 7.65 4.36
C ARG A 211 5.95 8.15 3.33
N ILE A 212 5.62 7.96 2.04
CA ILE A 212 6.44 8.38 0.92
C ILE A 212 5.68 9.40 0.08
N ARG A 213 6.27 10.59 -0.03
CA ARG A 213 5.66 11.71 -0.71
C ARG A 213 6.53 12.20 -1.84
N MET A 214 6.04 12.11 -3.07
CA MET A 214 6.71 12.65 -4.25
C MET A 214 6.39 14.14 -4.42
N ILE A 215 7.39 14.94 -4.78
CA ILE A 215 7.27 16.36 -5.13
C ILE A 215 8.15 16.65 -6.37
N GLY A 216 7.99 17.82 -6.96
CA GLY A 216 8.84 18.31 -8.04
C GLY A 216 8.17 18.33 -9.41
N THR A 217 7.10 17.56 -9.62
CA THR A 217 6.29 17.60 -10.85
C THR A 217 4.85 18.04 -10.55
N ALA A 218 4.12 18.43 -11.60
CA ALA A 218 2.71 18.80 -11.49
C ALA A 218 1.85 17.65 -10.95
N ASP A 219 2.10 16.41 -11.37
CA ASP A 219 1.43 15.21 -10.87
C ASP A 219 1.68 14.99 -9.37
N ALA A 220 2.93 15.11 -8.95
CA ALA A 220 3.31 14.99 -7.56
C ALA A 220 2.68 16.07 -6.68
N ALA A 221 2.46 17.27 -7.24
CA ALA A 221 1.77 18.37 -6.57
C ALA A 221 0.26 18.13 -6.48
N LEU A 222 -0.36 17.53 -7.51
CA LEU A 222 -1.81 17.29 -7.58
C LEU A 222 -2.28 16.22 -6.59
N THR A 223 -1.54 15.14 -6.41
CA THR A 223 -1.84 14.14 -5.37
C THR A 223 -1.89 14.74 -3.96
N ARG A 224 -1.27 15.90 -3.78
CA ARG A 224 -1.21 16.68 -2.55
C ARG A 224 -2.37 17.64 -2.36
N ALA A 225 -2.90 18.20 -3.46
CA ALA A 225 -3.86 19.30 -3.41
C ALA A 225 -5.29 18.84 -3.11
N PHE A 226 -5.61 17.58 -3.37
CA PHE A 226 -6.98 17.09 -3.28
C PHE A 226 -7.08 15.82 -2.43
N PRO A 227 -7.14 15.95 -1.10
CA PRO A 227 -7.52 14.82 -0.27
C PRO A 227 -8.89 14.30 -0.74
N ARG A 228 -9.12 13.00 -0.67
CA ARG A 228 -10.35 12.34 -1.18
C ARG A 228 -11.65 13.03 -0.73
N TRP A 229 -11.67 13.59 0.48
CA TRP A 229 -12.81 14.38 0.97
C TRP A 229 -13.04 15.68 0.18
N ALA A 230 -11.99 16.32 -0.35
CA ALA A 230 -12.14 17.54 -1.16
C ALA A 230 -12.78 17.25 -2.52
N ILE A 231 -12.48 16.09 -3.13
CA ILE A 231 -13.16 15.63 -4.34
C ILE A 231 -14.65 15.40 -4.05
N LEU A 232 -14.97 14.75 -2.92
CA LEU A 232 -16.35 14.56 -2.49
C LEU A 232 -17.05 15.88 -2.20
N ALA A 233 -16.37 16.86 -1.60
CA ALA A 233 -16.92 18.19 -1.36
C ALA A 233 -17.21 18.94 -2.67
N VAL A 234 -16.30 18.89 -3.65
CA VAL A 234 -16.53 19.48 -4.98
C VAL A 234 -17.71 18.80 -5.68
N MET A 235 -17.78 17.47 -5.64
CA MET A 235 -18.90 16.71 -6.20
C MET A 235 -20.24 17.07 -5.54
N ALA A 236 -20.24 17.25 -4.22
CA ALA A 236 -21.43 17.68 -3.48
C ALA A 236 -21.88 19.11 -3.87
N VAL A 237 -20.93 20.04 -4.05
CA VAL A 237 -21.22 21.40 -4.51
C VAL A 237 -21.78 21.38 -5.93
N ILE A 238 -21.21 20.59 -6.85
CA ILE A 238 -21.72 20.44 -8.22
C ILE A 238 -23.13 19.85 -8.20
N ALA A 239 -23.38 18.82 -7.39
CA ALA A 239 -24.70 18.21 -7.25
C ALA A 239 -25.74 19.22 -6.70
N ALA A 240 -25.37 19.97 -5.66
CA ALA A 240 -26.23 21.02 -5.10
C ALA A 240 -26.56 22.11 -6.14
N PHE A 241 -25.56 22.53 -6.91
CA PHE A 241 -25.72 23.47 -8.00
C PHE A 241 -26.68 22.95 -9.09
N CYS A 242 -26.53 21.69 -9.52
CA CYS A 242 -27.42 21.04 -10.48
C CYS A 242 -28.87 20.95 -9.96
N ILE A 243 -29.06 20.65 -8.67
CA ILE A 243 -30.37 20.59 -8.03
C ILE A 243 -31.01 21.98 -8.01
N PHE A 244 -30.22 23.00 -7.63
CA PHE A 244 -30.68 24.39 -7.56
C PHE A 244 -31.14 24.91 -8.94
N PHE A 245 -30.38 24.65 -10.00
CA PHE A 245 -30.75 25.08 -11.36
C PHE A 245 -31.98 24.32 -11.90
N ARG A 246 -32.07 23.00 -11.65
CA ARG A 246 -33.29 22.23 -11.98
C ARG A 246 -34.50 22.71 -11.21
N GLY A 247 -34.35 23.16 -9.98
CA GLY A 247 -35.43 23.77 -9.20
C GLY A 247 -35.91 25.09 -9.82
N LYS A 248 -34.99 25.92 -10.30
CA LYS A 248 -35.30 27.22 -10.92
C LYS A 248 -36.01 27.07 -12.28
N GLU A 249 -35.64 26.08 -13.10
CA GLU A 249 -36.33 25.77 -14.34
C GLU A 249 -37.77 25.25 -14.13
N ARG A 250 -38.03 24.53 -13.04
CA ARG A 250 -39.37 24.10 -12.66
C ARG A 250 -40.26 25.27 -12.18
N ALA A 251 -39.64 26.23 -11.48
CA ALA A 251 -40.36 27.41 -10.98
C ALA A 251 -40.65 28.42 -12.05
N SER A 252 -39.95 28.44 -13.19
CA SER A 252 -40.13 29.35 -14.31
C SER A 252 -41.09 28.87 -15.37
N ARG A 253 -41.72 27.69 -15.23
CA ARG A 253 -42.77 27.26 -16.13
C ARG A 253 -44.01 28.07 -15.86
N PRO A 254 -44.50 28.92 -16.82
CA PRO A 254 -45.70 29.72 -16.59
C PRO A 254 -46.88 28.76 -16.40
N PHE A 255 -47.66 29.04 -15.34
CA PHE A 255 -48.93 28.40 -15.07
C PHE A 255 -49.80 28.56 -16.30
N ARG A 256 -50.12 27.48 -17.01
CA ARG A 256 -51.04 27.51 -18.12
C ARG A 256 -52.45 27.53 -17.55
N PRO A 257 -53.23 28.65 -17.64
CA PRO A 257 -54.58 28.66 -17.12
C PRO A 257 -55.40 27.67 -17.98
N ILE A 258 -56.17 26.84 -17.30
CA ILE A 258 -57.15 25.96 -17.93
C ILE A 258 -58.15 26.84 -18.65
N ARG A 259 -58.27 26.72 -19.97
CA ARG A 259 -59.28 27.42 -20.74
C ARG A 259 -60.66 26.98 -20.24
N GLU A 260 -61.46 27.89 -19.72
CA GLU A 260 -62.89 27.72 -19.49
C GLU A 260 -63.53 27.32 -20.85
N GLY A 261 -64.02 26.11 -20.95
CA GLY A 261 -64.71 25.60 -22.17
C GLY A 261 -64.71 24.10 -22.37
N GLU A 262 -64.01 23.33 -21.54
CA GLU A 262 -63.95 21.84 -21.75
C GLU A 262 -64.78 21.05 -20.72
N PHE A 263 -65.84 21.63 -20.19
CA PHE A 263 -66.87 20.83 -19.54
C PHE A 263 -67.87 20.32 -20.60
N ARG A 264 -67.60 19.15 -21.18
CA ARG A 264 -68.59 18.42 -21.88
C ARG A 264 -69.67 17.95 -20.89
N LYS A 265 -70.92 18.32 -21.17
CA LYS A 265 -72.11 17.88 -20.44
C LYS A 265 -72.24 16.36 -20.53
N PRO A 266 -72.67 15.68 -19.45
CA PRO A 266 -73.00 14.27 -19.51
C PRO A 266 -74.30 14.05 -20.22
N TYR A 267 -74.34 13.02 -21.05
CA TYR A 267 -75.58 12.33 -21.46
C TYR A 267 -75.70 11.09 -20.63
#